data_341c44dcad1a8b8645e1992d8416dff4
#
_entry.id   341c44dcad1a8b8645e1992d8416dff4
#
_cell.length_a   1.000
_cell.length_b   1.000
_cell.length_c   1.000
_cell.angle_alpha   90.00
_cell.angle_beta   90.00
_cell.angle_gamma   90.00
#
_symmetry.space_group_name_H-M   'P 1'
#
loop_
_entity.id
_entity.type
_entity.pdbx_description
1 polymer ?
#
loop_
_entity_poly.entity_id
_entity_poly.type
_entity_poly.pdbx_seq_one_letter_code
_entity_poly.pdbx_strand_id
1 'polypeptide(L)'
;MKDMITIQNLTKTYGKHRGVEDVTFSVREGEIFGFLGPNGAGKSTTIRSMLGLIKYDQGEIRINGFDSVKDREKILADIGYMPSEAWFYPGMKIREILKYSAAVRKVDCTDEAEKLCDRLQVDVKRKINELSLGNRKKVSIICAMQHRPKLFVFDEPTSGLDPLMQNVFFELIQEYVNEGATCMLSTHVLSEVRNYCTRVAIMKEGKLFVTDTVDNLLSSRSKRIKMIRDGEKLDYIYKDNLNNLYKELEGHHIEDIIIEEPSIEEVFMHYYLKEEK
;
A
#
# COMPACT_ATOMS: atom_id res chain seq x y z
N MET A 1 -12.73 -16.79 -4.16
CA MET A 1 -11.59 -16.12 -4.82
C MET A 1 -10.32 -16.78 -4.30
N LYS A 2 -9.33 -16.97 -5.15
CA LYS A 2 -8.06 -17.58 -4.75
C LYS A 2 -7.13 -16.49 -4.17
N ASP A 3 -6.33 -16.87 -3.15
CA ASP A 3 -5.34 -15.94 -2.60
C ASP A 3 -4.06 -15.95 -3.44
N MET A 4 -3.62 -14.75 -3.85
CA MET A 4 -2.33 -14.52 -4.51
C MET A 4 -1.19 -14.51 -3.50
N ILE A 5 -1.42 -13.91 -2.32
CA ILE A 5 -0.46 -13.87 -1.21
C ILE A 5 -1.15 -14.36 0.04
N THR A 6 -0.48 -15.24 0.81
CA THR A 6 -0.90 -15.66 2.14
C THR A 6 0.28 -15.53 3.10
N ILE A 7 0.09 -14.80 4.18
CA ILE A 7 1.06 -14.64 5.26
C ILE A 7 0.39 -15.10 6.55
N GLN A 8 1.03 -16.03 7.28
CA GLN A 8 0.53 -16.59 8.53
C GLN A 8 1.59 -16.48 9.62
N ASN A 9 1.23 -15.81 10.71
CA ASN A 9 2.04 -15.65 11.93
C ASN A 9 3.49 -15.20 11.66
N LEU A 10 3.68 -14.30 10.68
CA LEU A 10 4.99 -13.79 10.32
C LEU A 10 5.58 -13.00 11.49
N THR A 11 6.74 -13.46 11.96
CA THR A 11 7.54 -12.76 12.96
C THR A 11 8.97 -12.59 12.47
N LYS A 12 9.48 -11.35 12.59
CA LYS A 12 10.87 -10.99 12.28
C LYS A 12 11.39 -9.99 13.30
N THR A 13 12.48 -10.36 13.97
CA THR A 13 13.17 -9.50 14.95
C THR A 13 14.55 -9.08 14.44
N TYR A 14 15.04 -7.94 14.91
CA TYR A 14 16.39 -7.44 14.65
C TYR A 14 17.15 -7.28 15.98
N GLY A 15 17.60 -8.40 16.54
CA GLY A 15 18.22 -8.44 17.87
C GLY A 15 17.26 -7.93 18.96
N LYS A 16 17.61 -6.80 19.59
CA LYS A 16 16.74 -6.16 20.60
C LYS A 16 15.69 -5.21 20.00
N HIS A 17 15.74 -4.95 18.69
CA HIS A 17 14.81 -4.05 18.03
C HIS A 17 13.64 -4.84 17.44
N ARG A 18 12.43 -4.27 17.56
CA ARG A 18 11.22 -4.81 16.97
C ARG A 18 11.31 -4.73 15.44
N GLY A 19 10.95 -5.81 14.78
CA GLY A 19 10.66 -5.83 13.35
C GLY A 19 9.16 -5.94 13.12
N VAL A 20 8.64 -7.18 12.95
CA VAL A 20 7.21 -7.48 12.87
C VAL A 20 6.90 -8.70 13.73
N GLU A 21 5.67 -8.75 14.28
CA GLU A 21 5.25 -9.76 15.24
C GLU A 21 3.86 -10.26 14.89
N ASP A 22 3.74 -11.57 14.66
CA ASP A 22 2.48 -12.30 14.43
C ASP A 22 1.59 -11.70 13.32
N VAL A 23 2.20 -11.30 12.21
CA VAL A 23 1.48 -10.68 11.09
C VAL A 23 0.80 -11.76 10.25
N THR A 24 -0.53 -11.69 10.14
CA THR A 24 -1.36 -12.65 9.39
C THR A 24 -2.37 -11.90 8.50
N PHE A 25 -2.25 -12.04 7.18
CA PHE A 25 -3.22 -11.53 6.20
C PHE A 25 -3.10 -12.24 4.87
N SER A 26 -4.07 -12.01 3.98
CA SER A 26 -4.01 -12.49 2.58
C SER A 26 -4.35 -11.39 1.59
N VAL A 27 -3.82 -11.51 0.37
CA VAL A 27 -4.13 -10.69 -0.80
C VAL A 27 -4.75 -11.59 -1.85
N ARG A 28 -5.92 -11.20 -2.38
CA ARG A 28 -6.67 -11.98 -3.35
C ARG A 28 -6.19 -11.73 -4.78
N GLU A 29 -6.37 -12.69 -5.66
CA GLU A 29 -6.10 -12.49 -7.09
C GLU A 29 -7.00 -11.36 -7.66
N GLY A 30 -6.40 -10.46 -8.46
CA GLY A 30 -7.12 -9.40 -9.16
C GLY A 30 -7.53 -8.20 -8.29
N GLU A 31 -6.97 -8.04 -7.08
CA GLU A 31 -7.25 -6.86 -6.26
C GLU A 31 -6.07 -5.87 -6.20
N ILE A 32 -6.39 -4.62 -5.89
CA ILE A 32 -5.41 -3.64 -5.42
C ILE A 32 -5.51 -3.63 -3.89
N PHE A 33 -4.47 -4.11 -3.24
CA PHE A 33 -4.39 -4.25 -1.79
C PHE A 33 -3.45 -3.20 -1.19
N GLY A 34 -3.99 -2.38 -0.30
CA GLY A 34 -3.24 -1.38 0.44
C GLY A 34 -2.59 -1.97 1.70
N PHE A 35 -1.31 -1.67 1.92
CA PHE A 35 -0.60 -2.02 3.13
C PHE A 35 -0.21 -0.73 3.86
N LEU A 36 -1.08 -0.28 4.75
CA LEU A 36 -1.07 1.05 5.33
C LEU A 36 -0.38 1.09 6.69
N GLY A 37 0.36 2.14 6.96
CA GLY A 37 0.95 2.39 8.26
C GLY A 37 2.00 3.50 8.24
N PRO A 38 2.34 4.11 9.38
CA PRO A 38 3.38 5.13 9.46
C PRO A 38 4.76 4.57 9.10
N ASN A 39 5.73 5.47 8.96
CA ASN A 39 7.12 5.09 8.81
C ASN A 39 7.58 4.32 10.06
N GLY A 40 8.30 3.21 9.84
CA GLY A 40 8.70 2.32 10.92
C GLY A 40 7.63 1.31 11.40
N ALA A 41 6.41 1.30 10.82
CA ALA A 41 5.35 0.35 11.20
C ALA A 41 5.67 -1.13 10.88
N GLY A 42 6.73 -1.41 10.11
CA GLY A 42 7.10 -2.77 9.70
C GLY A 42 6.73 -3.15 8.27
N LYS A 43 6.17 -2.22 7.46
CA LYS A 43 5.72 -2.47 6.08
C LYS A 43 6.82 -3.07 5.20
N SER A 44 7.95 -2.39 5.06
CA SER A 44 9.09 -2.86 4.25
C SER A 44 9.71 -4.15 4.80
N THR A 45 9.70 -4.36 6.13
CA THR A 45 10.14 -5.62 6.73
C THR A 45 9.24 -6.78 6.31
N THR A 46 7.92 -6.60 6.34
CA THR A 46 6.95 -7.59 5.87
C THR A 46 7.15 -7.90 4.39
N ILE A 47 7.23 -6.85 3.54
CA ILE A 47 7.46 -7.01 2.09
C ILE A 47 8.77 -7.76 1.81
N ARG A 48 9.87 -7.37 2.44
CA ARG A 48 11.18 -8.02 2.23
C ARG A 48 11.19 -9.46 2.73
N SER A 49 10.52 -9.75 3.84
CA SER A 49 10.33 -11.13 4.34
C SER A 49 9.52 -11.97 3.35
N MET A 50 8.40 -11.41 2.87
CA MET A 50 7.51 -12.03 1.91
C MET A 50 8.24 -12.40 0.60
N LEU A 51 9.10 -11.51 0.11
CA LEU A 51 9.88 -11.75 -1.11
C LEU A 51 11.15 -12.60 -0.87
N GLY A 52 11.35 -13.11 0.36
CA GLY A 52 12.54 -13.87 0.70
C GLY A 52 13.85 -13.07 0.62
N LEU A 53 13.79 -11.73 0.65
CA LEU A 53 14.97 -10.86 0.61
C LEU A 53 15.65 -10.77 1.98
N ILE A 54 14.90 -11.00 3.05
CA ILE A 54 15.40 -11.17 4.40
C ILE A 54 14.81 -12.43 5.02
N LYS A 55 15.59 -13.11 5.86
CA LYS A 55 15.12 -14.28 6.59
C LYS A 55 14.23 -13.83 7.75
N TYR A 56 13.05 -14.42 7.87
CA TYR A 56 12.17 -14.25 9.02
C TYR A 56 12.36 -15.36 10.06
N ASP A 57 11.85 -15.13 11.26
CA ASP A 57 12.14 -16.01 12.41
C ASP A 57 11.04 -17.07 12.58
N GLN A 58 9.76 -16.70 12.32
CA GLN A 58 8.59 -17.58 12.41
C GLN A 58 7.54 -17.23 11.35
N GLY A 59 6.65 -18.17 11.08
CA GLY A 59 5.51 -18.01 10.18
C GLY A 59 5.64 -18.79 8.89
N GLU A 60 4.60 -18.68 8.06
CA GLU A 60 4.55 -19.28 6.73
C GLU A 60 4.09 -18.22 5.72
N ILE A 61 4.76 -18.17 4.56
CA ILE A 61 4.42 -17.25 3.48
C ILE A 61 4.31 -18.01 2.17
N ARG A 62 3.17 -17.84 1.50
CA ARG A 62 2.94 -18.38 0.16
C ARG A 62 2.57 -17.29 -0.83
N ILE A 63 3.12 -17.38 -2.03
CA ILE A 63 2.79 -16.48 -3.16
C ILE A 63 2.41 -17.36 -4.33
N ASN A 64 1.20 -17.17 -4.85
CA ASN A 64 0.60 -17.99 -5.90
C ASN A 64 0.71 -19.51 -5.60
N GLY A 65 0.57 -19.90 -4.32
CA GLY A 65 0.70 -21.27 -3.83
C GLY A 65 2.13 -21.76 -3.60
N PHE A 66 3.15 -21.03 -4.03
CA PHE A 66 4.55 -21.36 -3.82
C PHE A 66 5.06 -20.87 -2.47
N ASP A 67 5.94 -21.63 -1.84
CA ASP A 67 6.62 -21.27 -0.59
C ASP A 67 7.67 -20.17 -0.84
N SER A 68 7.59 -19.07 -0.11
CA SER A 68 8.44 -17.88 -0.34
C SER A 68 9.94 -18.12 -0.16
N VAL A 69 10.32 -19.16 0.58
CA VAL A 69 11.73 -19.51 0.82
C VAL A 69 12.20 -20.57 -0.18
N LYS A 70 11.43 -21.67 -0.32
CA LYS A 70 11.83 -22.83 -1.13
C LYS A 70 11.74 -22.54 -2.63
N ASP A 71 10.72 -21.80 -3.07
CA ASP A 71 10.43 -21.53 -4.47
C ASP A 71 10.77 -20.08 -4.87
N ARG A 72 11.65 -19.40 -4.10
CA ARG A 72 11.96 -17.98 -4.23
C ARG A 72 12.28 -17.55 -5.68
N GLU A 73 13.09 -18.31 -6.39
CA GLU A 73 13.48 -17.95 -7.77
C GLU A 73 12.28 -17.93 -8.72
N LYS A 74 11.38 -18.90 -8.61
CA LYS A 74 10.14 -18.95 -9.41
C LYS A 74 9.23 -17.76 -9.09
N ILE A 75 9.09 -17.46 -7.80
CA ILE A 75 8.28 -16.35 -7.32
C ILE A 75 8.83 -15.02 -7.87
N LEU A 76 10.13 -14.76 -7.69
CA LEU A 76 10.74 -13.49 -8.10
C LEU A 76 10.77 -13.30 -9.62
N ALA A 77 10.73 -14.38 -10.43
CA ALA A 77 10.63 -14.27 -11.87
C ALA A 77 9.30 -13.64 -12.33
N ASP A 78 8.21 -13.90 -11.59
CA ASP A 78 6.84 -13.49 -11.94
C ASP A 78 6.36 -12.24 -11.18
N ILE A 79 7.22 -11.61 -10.35
CA ILE A 79 6.88 -10.45 -9.55
C ILE A 79 7.49 -9.16 -10.10
N GLY A 80 6.68 -8.14 -10.21
CA GLY A 80 7.14 -6.76 -10.37
C GLY A 80 7.37 -6.13 -8.99
N TYR A 81 8.62 -6.11 -8.52
CA TYR A 81 8.96 -5.50 -7.24
C TYR A 81 9.64 -4.15 -7.40
N MET A 82 9.14 -3.17 -6.68
CA MET A 82 9.76 -1.85 -6.54
C MET A 82 10.00 -1.57 -5.05
N PRO A 83 11.27 -1.45 -4.62
CA PRO A 83 11.61 -1.04 -3.26
C PRO A 83 11.33 0.46 -3.04
N SER A 84 11.16 0.87 -1.79
CA SER A 84 10.97 2.28 -1.39
C SER A 84 12.11 3.18 -1.87
N GLU A 85 13.34 2.66 -1.83
CA GLU A 85 14.53 3.31 -2.36
C GLU A 85 15.11 2.47 -3.52
N ALA A 86 15.11 3.05 -4.70
CA ALA A 86 15.67 2.41 -5.89
C ALA A 86 17.13 2.81 -6.07
N TRP A 87 18.01 1.82 -6.02
CA TRP A 87 19.44 1.97 -6.30
C TRP A 87 19.77 1.44 -7.68
N PHE A 88 20.48 2.25 -8.46
CA PHE A 88 20.93 1.89 -9.79
C PHE A 88 22.43 2.09 -9.91
N TYR A 89 23.07 1.39 -10.81
CA TYR A 89 24.49 1.57 -11.10
C TYR A 89 24.75 2.99 -11.65
N PRO A 90 25.62 3.79 -11.02
CA PRO A 90 25.91 5.14 -11.47
C PRO A 90 26.44 5.15 -12.91
N GLY A 91 26.04 6.15 -13.69
CA GLY A 91 26.53 6.36 -15.05
C GLY A 91 25.81 5.58 -16.14
N MET A 92 24.99 4.56 -15.81
CA MET A 92 24.16 3.87 -16.79
C MET A 92 23.09 4.80 -17.38
N LYS A 93 22.83 4.68 -18.68
CA LYS A 93 21.67 5.30 -19.31
C LYS A 93 20.40 4.53 -18.94
N ILE A 94 19.27 5.21 -18.89
CA ILE A 94 17.98 4.60 -18.56
C ILE A 94 17.68 3.43 -19.46
N ARG A 95 17.87 3.57 -20.79
CA ARG A 95 17.68 2.46 -21.73
C ARG A 95 18.52 1.21 -21.41
N GLU A 96 19.72 1.39 -20.85
CA GLU A 96 20.59 0.28 -20.47
C GLU A 96 20.07 -0.42 -19.22
N ILE A 97 19.54 0.34 -18.26
CA ILE A 97 18.88 -0.18 -17.05
C ILE A 97 17.66 -1.02 -17.43
N LEU A 98 16.78 -0.49 -18.31
CA LEU A 98 15.57 -1.20 -18.73
C LEU A 98 15.91 -2.50 -19.48
N LYS A 99 16.87 -2.44 -20.41
CA LYS A 99 17.38 -3.64 -21.11
C LYS A 99 17.99 -4.66 -20.16
N TYR A 100 18.78 -4.22 -19.18
CA TYR A 100 19.37 -5.09 -18.18
C TYR A 100 18.28 -5.77 -17.34
N SER A 101 17.27 -5.00 -16.87
CA SER A 101 16.14 -5.54 -16.12
C SER A 101 15.35 -6.59 -16.91
N ALA A 102 15.14 -6.39 -18.22
CA ALA A 102 14.50 -7.34 -19.12
C ALA A 102 15.36 -8.61 -19.32
N ALA A 103 16.66 -8.42 -19.57
CA ALA A 103 17.61 -9.52 -19.80
C ALA A 103 17.74 -10.47 -18.61
N VAL A 104 17.73 -9.95 -17.37
CA VAL A 104 17.74 -10.78 -16.15
C VAL A 104 16.52 -11.70 -16.09
N ARG A 105 15.37 -11.25 -16.60
CA ARG A 105 14.13 -12.05 -16.66
C ARG A 105 14.01 -12.91 -17.92
N LYS A 106 14.93 -12.74 -18.89
CA LYS A 106 14.92 -13.43 -20.19
C LYS A 106 13.62 -13.19 -20.98
N VAL A 107 13.06 -11.98 -20.88
CA VAL A 107 11.83 -11.56 -21.58
C VAL A 107 12.14 -10.33 -22.40
N ASP A 108 11.60 -10.26 -23.62
CA ASP A 108 11.60 -9.02 -24.39
C ASP A 108 10.50 -8.10 -23.84
N CYS A 109 10.91 -6.94 -23.36
CA CYS A 109 10.04 -5.94 -22.78
C CYS A 109 10.05 -4.63 -23.59
N THR A 110 10.55 -4.63 -24.83
CA THR A 110 10.84 -3.40 -25.58
C THR A 110 9.58 -2.55 -25.75
N ASP A 111 8.51 -3.11 -26.29
CA ASP A 111 7.25 -2.38 -26.56
C ASP A 111 6.60 -1.84 -25.28
N GLU A 112 6.56 -2.68 -24.23
CA GLU A 112 5.96 -2.28 -22.97
C GLU A 112 6.82 -1.24 -22.24
N ALA A 113 8.14 -1.35 -22.31
CA ALA A 113 9.06 -0.36 -21.76
C ALA A 113 8.91 1.01 -22.45
N GLU A 114 8.76 1.04 -23.78
CA GLU A 114 8.51 2.27 -24.55
C GLU A 114 7.19 2.90 -24.13
N LYS A 115 6.08 2.13 -24.12
CA LYS A 115 4.77 2.60 -23.64
C LYS A 115 4.82 3.21 -22.23
N LEU A 116 5.50 2.52 -21.30
CA LEU A 116 5.64 3.00 -19.92
C LEU A 116 6.52 4.26 -19.84
N CYS A 117 7.59 4.35 -20.64
CA CYS A 117 8.42 5.55 -20.70
C CYS A 117 7.63 6.76 -21.19
N ASP A 118 6.80 6.60 -22.21
CA ASP A 118 5.95 7.68 -22.73
C ASP A 118 4.93 8.13 -21.69
N ARG A 119 4.21 7.18 -21.05
CA ARG A 119 3.21 7.46 -20.03
C ARG A 119 3.82 8.17 -18.81
N LEU A 120 4.99 7.75 -18.35
CA LEU A 120 5.68 8.31 -17.17
C LEU A 120 6.63 9.46 -17.54
N GLN A 121 6.70 9.86 -18.83
CA GLN A 121 7.53 10.96 -19.32
C GLN A 121 9.02 10.78 -18.96
N VAL A 122 9.57 9.59 -19.28
CA VAL A 122 10.96 9.23 -19.00
C VAL A 122 11.81 9.28 -20.26
N ASP A 123 12.79 10.18 -20.32
CA ASP A 123 13.77 10.24 -21.41
C ASP A 123 14.85 9.17 -21.22
N VAL A 124 14.75 8.10 -22.01
CA VAL A 124 15.66 6.94 -21.97
C VAL A 124 17.12 7.22 -22.32
N LYS A 125 17.43 8.40 -22.91
CA LYS A 125 18.78 8.80 -23.31
C LYS A 125 19.60 9.35 -22.14
N ARG A 126 18.93 9.83 -21.07
CA ARG A 126 19.57 10.40 -19.88
C ARG A 126 20.27 9.33 -19.04
N LYS A 127 21.29 9.76 -18.30
CA LYS A 127 21.94 8.94 -17.27
C LYS A 127 21.19 8.99 -15.96
N ILE A 128 21.18 7.87 -15.22
CA ILE A 128 20.43 7.73 -13.99
C ILE A 128 20.83 8.72 -12.89
N ASN A 129 22.12 9.07 -12.81
CA ASN A 129 22.65 10.02 -11.85
C ASN A 129 22.28 11.50 -12.15
N GLU A 130 21.77 11.80 -13.35
CA GLU A 130 21.28 13.12 -13.73
C GLU A 130 19.81 13.34 -13.30
N LEU A 131 19.16 12.30 -12.79
CA LEU A 131 17.76 12.35 -12.44
C LEU A 131 17.50 12.77 -10.99
N SER A 132 16.42 13.53 -10.79
CA SER A 132 15.83 13.74 -9.47
C SER A 132 15.35 12.41 -8.84
N LEU A 133 15.09 12.42 -7.54
CA LEU A 133 14.56 11.26 -6.82
C LEU A 133 13.25 10.73 -7.49
N GLY A 134 12.30 11.61 -7.78
CA GLY A 134 11.05 11.25 -8.44
C GLY A 134 11.25 10.62 -9.82
N ASN A 135 12.15 11.16 -10.63
CA ASN A 135 12.45 10.57 -11.94
C ASN A 135 13.17 9.22 -11.83
N ARG A 136 14.04 9.01 -10.84
CA ARG A 136 14.61 7.68 -10.57
C ARG A 136 13.53 6.68 -10.14
N LYS A 137 12.53 7.16 -9.40
CA LYS A 137 11.37 6.34 -9.02
C LYS A 137 10.55 5.89 -10.21
N LYS A 138 10.30 6.78 -11.19
CA LYS A 138 9.65 6.42 -12.45
C LYS A 138 10.40 5.30 -13.18
N VAL A 139 11.73 5.34 -13.24
CA VAL A 139 12.54 4.26 -13.83
C VAL A 139 12.36 2.94 -13.05
N SER A 140 12.29 2.99 -11.71
CA SER A 140 12.04 1.82 -10.88
C SER A 140 10.66 1.21 -11.13
N ILE A 141 9.64 2.05 -11.27
CA ILE A 141 8.28 1.64 -11.65
C ILE A 141 8.31 0.90 -12.99
N ILE A 142 8.96 1.47 -14.03
CA ILE A 142 9.07 0.83 -15.34
C ILE A 142 9.77 -0.53 -15.24
N CYS A 143 10.89 -0.62 -14.51
CA CYS A 143 11.58 -1.89 -14.29
C CYS A 143 10.70 -2.96 -13.63
N ALA A 144 9.80 -2.55 -12.73
CA ALA A 144 8.87 -3.45 -12.07
C ALA A 144 7.70 -3.87 -12.97
N MET A 145 7.28 -3.02 -13.93
CA MET A 145 6.08 -3.24 -14.73
C MET A 145 6.34 -3.81 -16.13
N GLN A 146 7.47 -3.49 -16.77
CA GLN A 146 7.72 -3.75 -18.19
C GLN A 146 7.62 -5.22 -18.64
N HIS A 147 7.80 -6.18 -17.72
CA HIS A 147 7.67 -7.61 -18.01
C HIS A 147 6.27 -8.17 -17.77
N ARG A 148 5.29 -7.29 -17.49
CA ARG A 148 3.86 -7.60 -17.29
C ARG A 148 3.62 -8.74 -16.27
N PRO A 149 4.12 -8.60 -15.04
CA PRO A 149 3.98 -9.64 -14.02
C PRO A 149 2.53 -9.82 -13.58
N LYS A 150 2.21 -11.00 -13.03
CA LYS A 150 0.90 -11.27 -12.44
C LYS A 150 0.72 -10.64 -11.07
N LEU A 151 1.82 -10.32 -10.39
CA LEU A 151 1.81 -9.70 -9.07
C LEU A 151 2.77 -8.52 -9.03
N PHE A 152 2.23 -7.35 -8.73
CA PHE A 152 3.00 -6.16 -8.39
C PHE A 152 3.13 -6.02 -6.88
N VAL A 153 4.35 -5.72 -6.42
CA VAL A 153 4.65 -5.38 -5.02
C VAL A 153 5.40 -4.06 -5.02
N PHE A 154 4.75 -3.01 -4.55
CA PHE A 154 5.31 -1.66 -4.51
C PHE A 154 5.49 -1.18 -3.08
N ASP A 155 6.70 -0.76 -2.73
CA ASP A 155 7.00 -0.20 -1.42
C ASP A 155 7.12 1.32 -1.52
N GLU A 156 6.08 2.04 -1.08
CA GLU A 156 5.90 3.49 -1.15
C GLU A 156 6.12 4.08 -2.57
N PRO A 157 5.36 3.62 -3.58
CA PRO A 157 5.63 3.95 -4.99
C PRO A 157 5.48 5.43 -5.34
N THR A 158 4.59 6.13 -4.68
CA THR A 158 4.21 7.51 -4.99
C THR A 158 5.04 8.57 -4.29
N SER A 159 5.78 8.17 -3.24
CA SER A 159 6.65 9.05 -2.49
C SER A 159 7.69 9.75 -3.40
N GLY A 160 7.67 11.08 -3.47
CA GLY A 160 8.54 11.88 -4.32
C GLY A 160 8.11 12.03 -5.79
N LEU A 161 6.97 11.46 -6.18
CA LEU A 161 6.30 11.78 -7.45
C LEU A 161 5.43 13.04 -7.28
N ASP A 162 5.35 13.84 -8.34
CA ASP A 162 4.37 14.91 -8.39
C ASP A 162 2.93 14.37 -8.55
N PRO A 163 1.88 15.13 -8.19
CA PRO A 163 0.50 14.65 -8.20
C PRO A 163 0.02 14.11 -9.54
N LEU A 164 0.49 14.70 -10.66
CA LEU A 164 0.12 14.22 -11.99
C LEU A 164 0.68 12.82 -12.24
N MET A 165 1.92 12.59 -11.90
CA MET A 165 2.57 11.29 -12.07
C MET A 165 2.07 10.23 -11.07
N GLN A 166 1.58 10.63 -9.89
CA GLN A 166 0.86 9.73 -8.99
C GLN A 166 -0.42 9.20 -9.64
N ASN A 167 -1.21 10.08 -10.27
CA ASN A 167 -2.42 9.67 -10.99
C ASN A 167 -2.07 8.71 -12.14
N VAL A 168 -1.08 9.04 -12.97
CA VAL A 168 -0.63 8.16 -14.07
C VAL A 168 -0.18 6.79 -13.55
N PHE A 169 0.50 6.73 -12.41
CA PHE A 169 0.89 5.47 -11.78
C PHE A 169 -0.34 4.62 -11.41
N PHE A 170 -1.34 5.21 -10.77
CA PHE A 170 -2.55 4.48 -10.38
C PHE A 170 -3.41 4.08 -11.57
N GLU A 171 -3.50 4.91 -12.62
CA GLU A 171 -4.14 4.52 -13.89
C GLU A 171 -3.47 3.27 -14.49
N LEU A 172 -2.13 3.27 -14.56
CA LEU A 172 -1.38 2.10 -15.04
C LEU A 172 -1.68 0.85 -14.19
N ILE A 173 -1.64 0.96 -12.86
CA ILE A 173 -1.98 -0.17 -11.98
C ILE A 173 -3.39 -0.68 -12.24
N GLN A 174 -4.36 0.22 -12.39
CA GLN A 174 -5.75 -0.16 -12.66
C GLN A 174 -5.88 -0.88 -14.02
N GLU A 175 -5.16 -0.41 -15.06
CA GLU A 175 -5.13 -1.07 -16.37
C GLU A 175 -4.63 -2.52 -16.22
N TYR A 176 -3.49 -2.75 -15.54
CA TYR A 176 -2.95 -4.10 -15.35
C TYR A 176 -3.82 -5.00 -14.48
N VAL A 177 -4.45 -4.43 -13.45
CA VAL A 177 -5.36 -5.20 -12.59
C VAL A 177 -6.64 -5.58 -13.34
N ASN A 178 -7.16 -4.70 -14.20
CA ASN A 178 -8.29 -5.02 -15.09
C ASN A 178 -7.93 -6.13 -16.11
N GLU A 179 -6.66 -6.29 -16.45
CA GLU A 179 -6.14 -7.37 -17.29
C GLU A 179 -5.84 -8.66 -16.47
N GLY A 180 -6.11 -8.65 -15.17
CA GLY A 180 -6.01 -9.82 -14.28
C GLY A 180 -4.76 -9.87 -13.40
N ALA A 181 -3.94 -8.83 -13.37
CA ALA A 181 -2.84 -8.74 -12.42
C ALA A 181 -3.37 -8.44 -11.00
N THR A 182 -2.51 -8.65 -10.00
CA THR A 182 -2.75 -8.31 -8.59
C THR A 182 -1.73 -7.27 -8.17
N CYS A 183 -2.14 -6.30 -7.36
CA CYS A 183 -1.23 -5.30 -6.83
C CYS A 183 -1.29 -5.23 -5.31
N MET A 184 -0.15 -5.35 -4.65
CA MET A 184 0.05 -4.98 -3.25
C MET A 184 0.95 -3.76 -3.18
N LEU A 185 0.47 -2.67 -2.58
CA LEU A 185 1.28 -1.47 -2.39
C LEU A 185 1.32 -1.04 -0.93
N SER A 186 2.50 -0.70 -0.43
CA SER A 186 2.63 -0.06 0.86
C SER A 186 2.51 1.46 0.72
N THR A 187 1.86 2.08 1.68
CA THR A 187 1.73 3.54 1.74
C THR A 187 1.49 4.02 3.18
N HIS A 188 1.73 5.28 3.41
CA HIS A 188 1.29 6.00 4.61
C HIS A 188 0.23 7.06 4.26
N VAL A 189 -0.18 7.14 2.99
CA VAL A 189 -1.13 8.12 2.46
C VAL A 189 -2.52 7.51 2.38
N LEU A 190 -3.43 7.99 3.22
CA LEU A 190 -4.79 7.46 3.34
C LEU A 190 -5.65 7.65 2.11
N SER A 191 -5.49 8.78 1.42
CA SER A 191 -6.23 9.07 0.19
C SER A 191 -5.90 8.08 -0.94
N GLU A 192 -4.69 7.54 -1.00
CA GLU A 192 -4.33 6.51 -1.96
C GLU A 192 -5.11 5.21 -1.70
N VAL A 193 -5.16 4.80 -0.43
CA VAL A 193 -5.93 3.62 -0.03
C VAL A 193 -7.41 3.78 -0.38
N ARG A 194 -7.99 4.93 -0.03
CA ARG A 194 -9.40 5.22 -0.29
C ARG A 194 -9.76 5.19 -1.76
N ASN A 195 -8.91 5.80 -2.59
CA ASN A 195 -9.27 6.05 -3.99
C ASN A 195 -8.98 4.85 -4.89
N TYR A 196 -8.03 3.99 -4.49
CA TYR A 196 -7.49 2.99 -5.41
C TYR A 196 -7.50 1.55 -4.86
N CYS A 197 -7.53 1.35 -3.54
CA CYS A 197 -7.50 0.00 -2.97
C CYS A 197 -8.89 -0.56 -2.73
N THR A 198 -9.05 -1.86 -2.95
CA THR A 198 -10.29 -2.60 -2.62
C THR A 198 -10.29 -3.07 -1.17
N ARG A 199 -9.14 -3.52 -0.70
CA ARG A 199 -8.90 -3.95 0.69
C ARG A 199 -7.62 -3.35 1.23
N VAL A 200 -7.52 -3.28 2.54
CA VAL A 200 -6.36 -2.72 3.22
C VAL A 200 -6.03 -3.50 4.48
N ALA A 201 -4.74 -3.66 4.74
CA ALA A 201 -4.20 -4.06 6.03
C ALA A 201 -3.53 -2.86 6.69
N ILE A 202 -3.81 -2.63 7.97
CA ILE A 202 -3.26 -1.53 8.75
C ILE A 202 -2.22 -2.06 9.71
N MET A 203 -1.01 -1.50 9.64
CA MET A 203 0.08 -1.82 10.53
C MET A 203 0.48 -0.66 11.44
N LYS A 204 0.79 -0.98 12.67
CA LYS A 204 1.41 -0.06 13.64
C LYS A 204 2.42 -0.85 14.48
N GLU A 205 3.59 -0.28 14.70
CA GLU A 205 4.60 -0.83 15.62
C GLU A 205 4.90 -2.32 15.44
N GLY A 206 4.98 -2.79 14.18
CA GLY A 206 5.30 -4.17 13.85
C GLY A 206 4.14 -5.16 13.96
N LYS A 207 2.93 -4.71 14.29
CA LYS A 207 1.74 -5.54 14.41
C LYS A 207 0.68 -5.18 13.39
N LEU A 208 -0.12 -6.17 13.01
CA LEU A 208 -1.30 -5.97 12.17
C LEU A 208 -2.50 -5.67 13.06
N PHE A 209 -3.19 -4.55 12.80
CA PHE A 209 -4.36 -4.13 13.56
C PHE A 209 -5.65 -4.64 12.96
N VAL A 210 -5.81 -4.49 11.64
CA VAL A 210 -7.02 -4.85 10.92
C VAL A 210 -6.70 -5.15 9.47
N THR A 211 -7.48 -6.07 8.88
CA THR A 211 -7.54 -6.28 7.43
C THR A 211 -9.01 -6.33 7.04
N ASP A 212 -9.45 -5.40 6.20
CA ASP A 212 -10.84 -5.33 5.73
C ASP A 212 -10.93 -4.67 4.35
N THR A 213 -12.14 -4.64 3.78
CA THR A 213 -12.44 -3.81 2.61
C THR A 213 -12.41 -2.33 3.00
N VAL A 214 -11.98 -1.49 2.06
CA VAL A 214 -11.99 -0.04 2.28
C VAL A 214 -13.40 0.45 2.58
N ASP A 215 -14.40 -0.07 1.86
CA ASP A 215 -15.81 0.26 2.07
C ASP A 215 -16.30 -0.08 3.49
N ASN A 216 -15.94 -1.24 4.04
CA ASN A 216 -16.32 -1.63 5.40
C ASN A 216 -15.70 -0.70 6.45
N LEU A 217 -14.43 -0.32 6.25
CA LEU A 217 -13.76 0.62 7.17
C LEU A 217 -14.39 2.00 7.12
N LEU A 218 -14.84 2.45 5.94
CA LEU A 218 -15.51 3.73 5.75
C LEU A 218 -16.98 3.71 6.18
N SER A 219 -17.68 2.59 5.96
CA SER A 219 -19.08 2.41 6.33
C SER A 219 -19.28 2.13 7.83
N SER A 220 -18.22 2.25 8.65
CA SER A 220 -18.39 2.19 10.09
C SER A 220 -19.51 3.16 10.48
N ARG A 221 -20.50 2.69 11.27
CA ARG A 221 -21.67 3.48 11.72
C ARG A 221 -21.30 4.73 12.51
N SER A 222 -20.02 5.03 12.60
CA SER A 222 -19.48 6.21 13.26
C SER A 222 -19.84 7.46 12.46
N LYS A 223 -20.35 8.47 13.14
CA LYS A 223 -20.56 9.82 12.59
C LYS A 223 -19.76 10.80 13.42
N ARG A 224 -19.20 11.81 12.79
CA ARG A 224 -18.65 12.95 13.50
C ARG A 224 -19.78 13.91 13.81
N ILE A 225 -19.95 14.20 15.09
CA ILE A 225 -20.94 15.15 15.56
C ILE A 225 -20.21 16.40 16.01
N LYS A 226 -20.49 17.50 15.34
CA LYS A 226 -20.10 18.84 15.78
C LYS A 226 -21.37 19.56 16.18
N MET A 227 -21.49 20.04 17.40
CA MET A 227 -22.69 20.73 17.84
C MET A 227 -22.37 21.84 18.84
N ILE A 228 -23.33 22.76 18.96
CA ILE A 228 -23.42 23.70 20.07
C ILE A 228 -24.66 23.28 20.85
N ARG A 229 -24.47 22.79 22.08
CA ARG A 229 -25.50 22.30 22.98
C ARG A 229 -25.41 23.05 24.30
N ASP A 230 -26.48 23.71 24.66
CA ASP A 230 -26.58 24.50 25.93
C ASP A 230 -25.43 25.54 26.05
N GLY A 231 -24.99 26.13 24.92
CA GLY A 231 -23.86 27.07 24.83
C GLY A 231 -22.49 26.43 24.81
N GLU A 232 -22.35 25.08 24.88
CA GLU A 232 -21.11 24.36 24.88
C GLU A 232 -20.83 23.77 23.49
N LYS A 233 -19.59 23.96 22.96
CA LYS A 233 -19.14 23.36 21.69
C LYS A 233 -18.67 21.94 21.94
N LEU A 234 -19.28 20.98 21.27
CA LEU A 234 -18.96 19.56 21.30
C LEU A 234 -18.51 19.10 19.93
N ASP A 235 -17.43 18.29 19.88
CA ASP A 235 -16.90 17.65 18.67
C ASP A 235 -16.39 16.25 19.05
N TYR A 236 -17.11 15.22 18.59
CA TYR A 236 -16.80 13.82 18.95
C TYR A 236 -17.27 12.83 17.88
N ILE A 237 -16.71 11.61 17.94
CA ILE A 237 -17.14 10.50 17.10
C ILE A 237 -18.24 9.70 17.79
N TYR A 238 -19.44 9.73 17.21
CA TYR A 238 -20.59 8.96 17.66
C TYR A 238 -20.63 7.60 16.95
N LYS A 239 -20.80 6.52 17.70
CA LYS A 239 -20.66 5.13 17.17
C LYS A 239 -21.94 4.33 17.19
N ASP A 240 -23.01 4.88 17.70
CA ASP A 240 -24.29 4.22 17.85
C ASP A 240 -25.28 4.69 16.77
N ASN A 241 -26.50 4.19 16.82
CA ASN A 241 -27.57 4.55 15.91
C ASN A 241 -28.00 6.00 16.12
N LEU A 242 -28.18 6.76 15.03
CA LEU A 242 -28.63 8.15 15.09
C LEU A 242 -29.97 8.32 15.86
N ASN A 243 -30.84 7.30 15.88
CA ASN A 243 -32.06 7.35 16.71
C ASN A 243 -31.74 7.42 18.22
N ASN A 244 -30.62 6.85 18.65
CA ASN A 244 -30.18 6.98 20.04
C ASN A 244 -29.58 8.37 20.30
N LEU A 245 -28.86 8.93 19.32
CA LEU A 245 -28.40 10.31 19.39
C LEU A 245 -29.56 11.28 19.60
N TYR A 246 -30.66 11.13 18.84
CA TYR A 246 -31.83 11.98 19.02
C TYR A 246 -32.40 11.89 20.44
N LYS A 247 -32.44 10.69 21.05
CA LYS A 247 -32.87 10.51 22.43
C LYS A 247 -31.93 11.16 23.46
N GLU A 248 -30.60 11.10 23.20
CA GLU A 248 -29.59 11.76 24.04
C GLU A 248 -29.65 13.28 23.96
N LEU A 249 -30.15 13.82 22.87
CA LEU A 249 -30.32 15.26 22.67
C LEU A 249 -31.68 15.77 23.15
N GLU A 250 -32.61 14.89 23.49
CA GLU A 250 -33.95 15.25 23.98
C GLU A 250 -33.85 16.03 25.30
N GLY A 251 -34.43 17.20 25.33
CA GLY A 251 -34.40 18.10 26.52
C GLY A 251 -33.23 19.07 26.57
N HIS A 252 -32.29 19.01 25.61
CA HIS A 252 -31.19 19.97 25.45
C HIS A 252 -31.54 21.07 24.45
N HIS A 253 -30.98 22.25 24.61
CA HIS A 253 -31.07 23.32 23.62
C HIS A 253 -29.93 23.17 22.65
N ILE A 254 -30.26 22.81 21.38
CA ILE A 254 -29.31 22.66 20.28
C ILE A 254 -29.33 23.92 19.45
N GLU A 255 -28.23 24.67 19.45
CA GLU A 255 -28.08 25.91 18.71
C GLU A 255 -27.61 25.62 17.28
N ASP A 256 -26.71 24.62 17.11
CA ASP A 256 -26.21 24.16 15.83
C ASP A 256 -25.77 22.70 15.92
N ILE A 257 -25.98 21.94 14.85
CA ILE A 257 -25.54 20.55 14.74
C ILE A 257 -25.14 20.20 13.31
N ILE A 258 -23.93 19.65 13.16
CA ILE A 258 -23.42 19.09 11.92
C ILE A 258 -23.15 17.61 12.16
N ILE A 259 -23.75 16.75 11.35
CA ILE A 259 -23.54 15.32 11.35
C ILE A 259 -22.86 14.96 10.01
N GLU A 260 -21.61 14.61 10.07
CA GLU A 260 -20.82 14.26 8.90
C GLU A 260 -20.21 12.86 9.01
N GLU A 261 -19.79 12.28 7.91
CA GLU A 261 -18.99 11.07 7.95
C GLU A 261 -17.60 11.43 8.50
N PRO A 262 -17.06 10.63 9.43
CA PRO A 262 -15.70 10.87 9.89
C PRO A 262 -14.75 10.77 8.71
N SER A 263 -13.74 11.64 8.70
CA SER A 263 -12.69 11.52 7.70
C SER A 263 -11.97 10.16 7.83
N ILE A 264 -11.37 9.71 6.76
CA ILE A 264 -10.56 8.48 6.78
C ILE A 264 -9.48 8.58 7.86
N GLU A 265 -8.85 9.74 7.99
CA GLU A 265 -7.85 10.03 9.02
C GLU A 265 -8.42 9.79 10.42
N GLU A 266 -9.64 10.19 10.68
CA GLU A 266 -10.30 10.02 11.99
C GLU A 266 -10.65 8.56 12.26
N VAL A 267 -11.15 7.85 11.25
CA VAL A 267 -11.38 6.40 11.36
C VAL A 267 -10.06 5.69 11.68
N PHE A 268 -8.98 6.05 10.98
CA PHE A 268 -7.67 5.45 11.20
C PHE A 268 -7.04 5.89 12.53
N MET A 269 -7.14 7.16 12.90
CA MET A 269 -6.66 7.65 14.20
C MET A 269 -7.36 6.93 15.35
N HIS A 270 -8.63 6.57 15.19
CA HIS A 270 -9.33 5.77 16.19
C HIS A 270 -8.70 4.38 16.38
N TYR A 271 -8.25 3.72 15.30
CA TYR A 271 -7.51 2.46 15.41
C TYR A 271 -6.13 2.67 16.04
N TYR A 272 -5.50 3.84 15.85
CA TYR A 272 -4.21 4.18 16.43
C TYR A 272 -4.29 4.53 17.92
N LEU A 273 -5.40 5.11 18.41
CA LEU A 273 -5.54 5.60 19.80
C LEU A 273 -6.17 4.56 20.76
N LYS A 274 -6.70 3.44 20.27
CA LYS A 274 -7.41 2.44 21.09
C LYS A 274 -6.56 1.67 22.11
N GLU A 275 -5.25 1.78 22.09
CA GLU A 275 -4.34 1.05 23.00
C GLU A 275 -3.76 1.88 24.15
N GLU A 276 -4.22 3.10 24.39
CA GLU A 276 -3.78 3.88 25.57
C GLU A 276 -4.71 3.73 26.79
N LYS A 277 -5.50 2.63 26.86
CA LYS A 277 -6.29 2.30 28.05
C LYS A 277 -6.08 0.88 28.50
#